data_2c1db775bb16544a8850211e813d8c58
#
_entry.id   2c1db775bb16544a8850211e813d8c58
#
_cell.length_a   1.000
_cell.length_b   1.000
_cell.length_c   1.000
_cell.angle_alpha   90.00
_cell.angle_beta   90.00
_cell.angle_gamma   90.00
#
_symmetry.space_group_name_H-M   'P 1'
#
loop_
_entity.id
_entity.type
_entity.pdbx_description
1 polymer ?
#
loop_
_entity_poly.entity_id
_entity_poly.type
_entity_poly.pdbx_seq_one_letter_code
_entity_poly.pdbx_strand_id
1 'polypeptide(L)'
;MKTRKRKIRITAAPAIAGKRGWVFCLLGALLLAIATPAKAQCTAENTAFQSGEHVMYDLYFNWKFIWKKVGLASLTTFSTTYQSKPAYRFNLLSVGSKKTDFFFKMRDTLTCYVSEKLEPLYFRKAAEEGDRETVDEAWFSYKDGVSNVKQRRIWHNPVRDPQEMEYSDSRCIFDMLSILAQARSYDPADYKIGDRILFPMATGRKVEEQTLIYRGKDDVKANNDTIYRCLVFS
;
A
#
# COMPACT_ATOMS: atom_id res chain seq x y z
N MET A 1 -76.36 6.68 24.69
CA MET A 1 -75.50 7.11 23.62
C MET A 1 -75.07 5.89 22.80
N LYS A 2 -75.68 5.67 21.61
CA LYS A 2 -75.49 4.48 20.77
C LYS A 2 -74.32 4.72 19.80
N THR A 3 -73.25 3.99 19.95
CA THR A 3 -72.12 4.00 18.98
C THR A 3 -72.39 3.01 17.86
N ARG A 4 -72.55 3.50 16.66
CA ARG A 4 -72.82 2.79 15.42
C ARG A 4 -71.48 2.26 14.82
N LYS A 5 -71.21 0.94 14.86
CA LYS A 5 -70.16 0.27 14.20
C LYS A 5 -70.41 0.21 12.68
N ARG A 6 -69.62 0.90 11.85
CA ARG A 6 -69.60 0.71 10.39
C ARG A 6 -68.69 -0.50 10.04
N LYS A 7 -69.28 -1.51 9.41
CA LYS A 7 -68.55 -2.60 8.76
C LYS A 7 -68.10 -2.13 7.38
N ILE A 8 -66.83 -2.13 7.17
CA ILE A 8 -66.23 -1.92 5.85
C ILE A 8 -66.09 -3.31 5.19
N ARG A 9 -66.82 -3.53 4.08
CA ARG A 9 -66.63 -4.70 3.21
C ARG A 9 -65.49 -4.40 2.26
N ILE A 10 -64.38 -5.16 2.34
CA ILE A 10 -63.33 -5.16 1.36
C ILE A 10 -63.66 -6.23 0.32
N THR A 11 -64.05 -5.82 -0.88
CA THR A 11 -64.17 -6.70 -2.05
C THR A 11 -62.80 -6.89 -2.66
N ALA A 12 -62.29 -8.13 -2.63
CA ALA A 12 -61.08 -8.48 -3.34
C ALA A 12 -61.35 -8.49 -4.85
N ALA A 13 -60.58 -7.69 -5.61
CA ALA A 13 -60.55 -7.74 -7.05
C ALA A 13 -59.73 -8.95 -7.53
N PRO A 14 -60.07 -9.62 -8.62
CA PRO A 14 -59.29 -10.74 -9.14
C PRO A 14 -57.92 -10.29 -9.63
N ALA A 15 -56.86 -11.02 -9.20
CA ALA A 15 -55.51 -10.83 -9.64
C ALA A 15 -55.39 -11.19 -11.14
N ILE A 16 -55.19 -10.22 -11.98
CA ILE A 16 -54.80 -10.45 -13.36
C ILE A 16 -53.30 -10.84 -13.31
N ALA A 17 -53.04 -12.14 -13.44
CA ALA A 17 -51.67 -12.67 -13.59
C ALA A 17 -51.14 -12.27 -14.98
N GLY A 18 -50.65 -11.05 -15.07
CA GLY A 18 -50.01 -10.56 -16.30
C GLY A 18 -48.61 -11.13 -16.42
N LYS A 19 -48.31 -11.71 -17.59
CA LYS A 19 -46.97 -12.24 -17.99
C LYS A 19 -45.79 -11.23 -17.87
N ARG A 20 -46.06 -10.02 -17.41
CA ARG A 20 -45.04 -8.95 -17.16
C ARG A 20 -44.22 -9.14 -15.88
N GLY A 21 -44.74 -9.86 -14.85
CA GLY A 21 -44.02 -10.07 -13.60
C GLY A 21 -42.76 -10.94 -13.75
N TRP A 22 -42.78 -11.90 -14.65
CA TRP A 22 -41.64 -12.78 -14.87
C TRP A 22 -40.46 -12.11 -15.58
N VAL A 23 -40.71 -11.12 -16.44
CA VAL A 23 -39.67 -10.38 -17.13
C VAL A 23 -38.86 -9.50 -16.15
N PHE A 24 -39.53 -8.90 -15.14
CA PHE A 24 -38.85 -8.10 -14.10
C PHE A 24 -38.04 -8.98 -13.14
N CYS A 25 -38.52 -10.19 -12.80
CA CYS A 25 -37.72 -11.12 -11.99
C CYS A 25 -36.51 -11.65 -12.74
N LEU A 26 -36.60 -11.92 -14.04
CA LEU A 26 -35.48 -12.34 -14.86
C LEU A 26 -34.44 -11.21 -15.09
N LEU A 27 -34.89 -9.96 -15.26
CA LEU A 27 -34.01 -8.79 -15.33
C LEU A 27 -33.30 -8.52 -14.00
N GLY A 28 -33.98 -8.67 -12.87
CA GLY A 28 -33.39 -8.53 -11.54
C GLY A 28 -32.35 -9.62 -11.24
N ALA A 29 -32.59 -10.87 -11.65
CA ALA A 29 -31.68 -11.98 -11.52
C ALA A 29 -30.45 -11.83 -12.44
N LEU A 30 -30.63 -11.24 -13.63
CA LEU A 30 -29.54 -10.98 -14.58
C LEU A 30 -28.60 -9.86 -14.09
N LEU A 31 -29.16 -8.84 -13.39
CA LEU A 31 -28.35 -7.76 -12.78
C LEU A 31 -27.55 -8.22 -11.56
N LEU A 32 -28.04 -9.21 -10.81
CA LEU A 32 -27.30 -9.81 -9.69
C LEU A 32 -26.15 -10.73 -10.12
N ALA A 33 -26.19 -11.26 -11.34
CA ALA A 33 -25.15 -12.13 -11.88
C ALA A 33 -23.88 -11.37 -12.36
N ILE A 34 -23.88 -10.04 -12.42
CA ILE A 34 -22.77 -9.21 -12.88
C ILE A 34 -21.92 -8.66 -11.70
N ALA A 35 -22.23 -9.03 -10.45
CA ALA A 35 -21.35 -8.76 -9.33
C ALA A 35 -20.10 -9.64 -9.45
N THR A 36 -19.17 -9.27 -10.35
CA THR A 36 -17.83 -9.85 -10.33
C THR A 36 -17.23 -9.52 -8.96
N PRO A 37 -16.70 -10.50 -8.22
CA PRO A 37 -15.97 -10.19 -7.00
C PRO A 37 -14.89 -9.19 -7.36
N ALA A 38 -14.83 -8.07 -6.64
CA ALA A 38 -13.76 -7.09 -6.78
C ALA A 38 -12.45 -7.83 -6.52
N LYS A 39 -11.72 -8.16 -7.58
CA LYS A 39 -10.38 -8.74 -7.48
C LYS A 39 -9.49 -7.68 -6.84
N ALA A 40 -8.64 -8.07 -5.90
CA ALA A 40 -7.61 -7.19 -5.38
C ALA A 40 -6.76 -6.73 -6.56
N GLN A 41 -7.01 -5.50 -7.00
CA GLN A 41 -6.29 -4.93 -8.13
C GLN A 41 -5.09 -4.19 -7.55
N CYS A 42 -3.98 -4.91 -7.37
CA CYS A 42 -2.72 -4.35 -6.88
C CYS A 42 -1.98 -3.49 -7.90
N THR A 43 -2.60 -3.26 -9.05
CA THR A 43 -1.99 -2.58 -10.19
C THR A 43 -2.25 -1.08 -10.17
N ALA A 44 -1.22 -0.31 -10.54
CA ALA A 44 -1.32 1.11 -10.87
C ALA A 44 -0.42 1.41 -12.07
N GLU A 45 -0.72 2.47 -12.81
CA GLU A 45 0.15 2.97 -13.86
C GLU A 45 1.25 3.84 -13.28
N ASN A 46 2.49 3.65 -13.74
CA ASN A 46 3.59 4.51 -13.35
C ASN A 46 3.52 5.84 -14.10
N THR A 47 3.26 6.93 -13.38
CA THR A 47 3.22 8.29 -13.92
C THR A 47 4.27 9.22 -13.30
N ALA A 48 5.11 8.72 -12.36
CA ALA A 48 5.89 9.55 -11.46
C ALA A 48 7.41 9.38 -11.56
N PHE A 49 7.91 8.27 -12.08
CA PHE A 49 9.35 7.99 -12.09
C PHE A 49 9.79 7.27 -13.37
N GLN A 50 11.07 7.32 -13.63
CA GLN A 50 11.70 6.62 -14.76
C GLN A 50 12.98 5.89 -14.32
N SER A 51 13.43 4.95 -15.15
CA SER A 51 14.68 4.23 -14.92
C SER A 51 15.87 5.21 -14.89
N GLY A 52 16.76 5.03 -13.92
CA GLY A 52 17.90 5.92 -13.69
C GLY A 52 17.59 7.06 -12.71
N GLU A 53 16.35 7.17 -12.19
CA GLU A 53 16.07 8.17 -11.16
C GLU A 53 16.91 7.93 -9.91
N HIS A 54 17.47 9.01 -9.36
CA HIS A 54 18.24 9.01 -8.13
C HIS A 54 17.83 10.20 -7.26
N VAL A 55 17.26 9.94 -6.10
CA VAL A 55 16.81 10.95 -5.14
C VAL A 55 17.61 10.82 -3.85
N MET A 56 18.15 11.93 -3.38
CA MET A 56 18.91 12.00 -2.12
C MET A 56 18.11 12.70 -1.05
N TYR A 57 18.16 12.17 0.16
CA TYR A 57 17.48 12.72 1.33
C TYR A 57 18.48 12.99 2.46
N ASP A 58 18.32 14.12 3.12
CA ASP A 58 18.92 14.35 4.42
C ASP A 58 18.06 13.75 5.51
N LEU A 59 18.64 12.92 6.38
CA LEU A 59 17.92 12.32 7.50
C LEU A 59 18.10 13.19 8.73
N TYR A 60 16.97 13.61 9.32
CA TYR A 60 16.96 14.40 10.54
C TYR A 60 16.32 13.61 11.68
N PHE A 61 16.96 13.69 12.85
CA PHE A 61 16.37 13.22 14.09
C PHE A 61 15.72 14.40 14.80
N ASN A 62 14.44 14.23 15.17
CA ASN A 62 13.71 15.21 15.95
C ASN A 62 13.44 14.67 17.36
N TRP A 63 14.00 15.33 18.35
CA TRP A 63 13.69 15.07 19.74
C TRP A 63 13.30 16.38 20.43
N LYS A 64 12.02 16.50 20.80
CA LYS A 64 11.42 17.74 21.32
C LYS A 64 11.61 18.90 20.33
N PHE A 65 12.50 19.85 20.65
CA PHE A 65 12.83 21.03 19.84
C PHE A 65 14.18 20.92 19.11
N ILE A 66 14.87 19.78 19.20
CA ILE A 66 16.18 19.58 18.58
C ILE A 66 16.00 18.84 17.25
N TRP A 67 16.32 19.53 16.17
CA TRP A 67 16.44 18.95 14.83
C TRP A 67 17.92 18.78 14.48
N LYS A 68 18.37 17.56 14.38
CA LYS A 68 19.75 17.27 14.05
C LYS A 68 19.84 16.36 12.85
N LYS A 69 20.61 16.77 11.83
CA LYS A 69 20.95 15.89 10.71
C LYS A 69 21.77 14.72 11.24
N VAL A 70 21.28 13.51 11.01
CA VAL A 70 21.85 12.26 11.54
C VAL A 70 22.39 11.35 10.46
N GLY A 71 22.06 11.59 9.19
CA GLY A 71 22.50 10.75 8.11
C GLY A 71 22.02 11.20 6.74
N LEU A 72 22.17 10.32 5.78
CA LEU A 72 21.72 10.45 4.40
C LEU A 72 20.94 9.20 3.99
N ALA A 73 20.00 9.38 3.07
CA ALA A 73 19.43 8.27 2.34
C ALA A 73 19.42 8.54 0.85
N SER A 74 19.50 7.49 0.05
CA SER A 74 19.38 7.59 -1.40
C SER A 74 18.39 6.54 -1.91
N LEU A 75 17.44 6.99 -2.73
CA LEU A 75 16.52 6.13 -3.45
C LEU A 75 16.91 6.10 -4.92
N THR A 76 17.11 4.91 -5.46
CA THR A 76 17.37 4.71 -6.88
C THR A 76 16.32 3.80 -7.49
N THR A 77 15.95 4.08 -8.74
CA THR A 77 14.95 3.32 -9.49
C THR A 77 15.56 2.83 -10.81
N PHE A 78 15.37 1.54 -11.13
CA PHE A 78 15.85 0.93 -12.37
C PHE A 78 14.79 0.05 -13.00
N SER A 79 14.67 0.12 -14.33
CA SER A 79 14.00 -0.93 -15.11
C SER A 79 14.89 -2.17 -15.16
N THR A 80 14.31 -3.33 -14.92
CA THR A 80 15.03 -4.61 -14.82
C THR A 80 14.09 -5.77 -15.13
N THR A 81 14.49 -6.98 -14.79
CA THR A 81 13.62 -8.15 -14.80
C THR A 81 13.58 -8.80 -13.41
N TYR A 82 12.45 -9.35 -13.06
CA TYR A 82 12.27 -10.23 -11.89
C TYR A 82 11.63 -11.54 -12.36
N GLN A 83 12.27 -12.68 -12.09
CA GLN A 83 11.84 -13.99 -12.59
C GLN A 83 11.53 -13.98 -14.11
N SER A 84 12.43 -13.38 -14.90
CA SER A 84 12.34 -13.24 -16.37
C SER A 84 11.17 -12.38 -16.89
N LYS A 85 10.49 -11.64 -16.02
CA LYS A 85 9.44 -10.68 -16.42
C LYS A 85 9.92 -9.26 -16.20
N PRO A 86 9.52 -8.30 -17.05
CA PRO A 86 9.84 -6.88 -16.86
C PRO A 86 9.38 -6.37 -15.48
N ALA A 87 10.22 -5.58 -14.82
CA ALA A 87 9.98 -5.08 -13.49
C ALA A 87 10.76 -3.77 -13.24
N TYR A 88 10.32 -3.02 -12.23
CA TYR A 88 11.14 -1.96 -11.64
C TYR A 88 11.79 -2.47 -10.35
N ARG A 89 13.02 -2.04 -10.12
CA ARG A 89 13.74 -2.25 -8.88
C ARG A 89 13.97 -0.90 -8.20
N PHE A 90 13.56 -0.80 -6.94
CA PHE A 90 13.87 0.31 -6.05
C PHE A 90 14.93 -0.13 -5.05
N ASN A 91 15.95 0.69 -4.86
CA ASN A 91 16.90 0.53 -3.77
C ASN A 91 16.91 1.80 -2.92
N LEU A 92 16.65 1.64 -1.63
CA LEU A 92 16.82 2.68 -0.63
C LEU A 92 18.00 2.30 0.25
N LEU A 93 19.03 3.13 0.24
CA LEU A 93 20.19 3.02 1.11
C LEU A 93 20.14 4.14 2.13
N SER A 94 20.19 3.84 3.42
CA SER A 94 20.29 4.83 4.48
C SER A 94 21.50 4.60 5.36
N VAL A 95 22.23 5.69 5.62
CA VAL A 95 23.51 5.65 6.33
C VAL A 95 23.54 6.77 7.37
N GLY A 96 23.79 6.40 8.62
CA GLY A 96 24.06 7.33 9.71
C GLY A 96 25.37 8.08 9.49
N SER A 97 25.50 9.27 10.05
CA SER A 97 26.74 10.02 10.04
C SER A 97 27.77 9.41 11.02
N LYS A 98 29.07 9.57 10.76
CA LYS A 98 30.12 9.12 11.67
C LYS A 98 29.96 9.64 13.11
N LYS A 99 29.35 10.83 13.29
CA LYS A 99 29.10 11.41 14.61
C LYS A 99 27.95 10.75 15.33
N THR A 100 26.95 10.25 14.58
CA THR A 100 25.81 9.51 15.14
C THR A 100 26.13 8.06 15.40
N ASP A 101 27.03 7.44 14.63
CA ASP A 101 27.46 6.06 14.79
C ASP A 101 28.03 5.76 16.19
N PHE A 102 28.58 6.76 16.87
CA PHE A 102 29.04 6.62 18.25
C PHE A 102 27.88 6.33 19.25
N PHE A 103 26.67 6.83 18.96
CA PHE A 103 25.50 6.64 19.81
C PHE A 103 24.56 5.57 19.25
N PHE A 104 24.41 5.54 17.94
CA PHE A 104 23.52 4.63 17.25
C PHE A 104 23.97 4.47 15.79
N LYS A 105 24.51 3.30 15.49
CA LYS A 105 24.89 2.93 14.12
C LYS A 105 23.61 2.64 13.31
N MET A 106 23.54 3.18 12.09
CA MET A 106 22.44 2.93 11.16
C MET A 106 22.98 2.70 9.75
N ARG A 107 22.76 1.51 9.23
CA ARG A 107 23.13 1.08 7.88
C ARG A 107 22.02 0.18 7.34
N ASP A 108 21.07 0.77 6.64
CA ASP A 108 19.95 0.02 6.10
C ASP A 108 19.99 0.01 4.58
N THR A 109 19.76 -1.17 4.02
CA THR A 109 19.55 -1.36 2.59
C THR A 109 18.20 -2.00 2.37
N LEU A 110 17.31 -1.30 1.70
CA LEU A 110 16.01 -1.81 1.29
C LEU A 110 16.02 -1.99 -0.23
N THR A 111 15.52 -3.13 -0.67
CA THR A 111 15.34 -3.44 -2.10
C THR A 111 13.92 -3.92 -2.30
N CYS A 112 13.25 -3.38 -3.31
CA CYS A 112 11.91 -3.80 -3.71
C CYS A 112 11.89 -4.05 -5.21
N TYR A 113 11.18 -5.11 -5.63
CA TYR A 113 10.81 -5.34 -7.02
C TYR A 113 9.30 -5.21 -7.15
N VAL A 114 8.86 -4.43 -8.13
CA VAL A 114 7.45 -4.32 -8.53
C VAL A 114 7.32 -4.63 -10.02
N SER A 115 6.16 -5.13 -10.44
CA SER A 115 5.85 -5.30 -11.85
C SER A 115 5.82 -3.94 -12.59
N GLU A 116 5.73 -3.94 -13.93
CA GLU A 116 5.52 -2.71 -14.71
C GLU A 116 4.22 -1.98 -14.30
N LYS A 117 3.26 -2.73 -13.71
CA LYS A 117 2.02 -2.18 -13.15
C LYS A 117 2.08 -1.94 -11.64
N LEU A 118 3.27 -1.80 -11.09
CA LEU A 118 3.55 -1.48 -9.68
C LEU A 118 3.01 -2.51 -8.67
N GLU A 119 2.71 -3.76 -9.09
CA GLU A 119 2.37 -4.82 -8.15
C GLU A 119 3.62 -5.23 -7.36
N PRO A 120 3.57 -5.33 -6.02
CA PRO A 120 4.68 -5.86 -5.22
C PRO A 120 5.06 -7.29 -5.67
N LEU A 121 6.35 -7.57 -5.83
CA LEU A 121 6.86 -8.90 -6.20
C LEU A 121 7.80 -9.46 -5.13
N TYR A 122 8.72 -8.63 -4.66
CA TYR A 122 9.70 -9.01 -3.64
C TYR A 122 10.19 -7.78 -2.88
N PHE A 123 10.41 -7.94 -1.59
CA PHE A 123 11.01 -6.92 -0.73
C PHE A 123 12.09 -7.55 0.14
N ARG A 124 13.16 -6.80 0.38
CA ARG A 124 14.22 -7.15 1.31
C ARG A 124 14.71 -5.91 2.04
N LYS A 125 14.74 -5.98 3.37
CA LYS A 125 15.44 -5.00 4.23
C LYS A 125 16.60 -5.70 4.92
N ALA A 126 17.83 -5.27 4.68
CA ALA A 126 18.98 -5.59 5.52
C ALA A 126 19.25 -4.36 6.38
N ALA A 127 19.20 -4.53 7.69
CA ALA A 127 19.33 -3.46 8.66
C ALA A 127 20.44 -3.74 9.66
N GLU A 128 21.31 -2.76 9.84
CA GLU A 128 22.28 -2.68 10.91
C GLU A 128 21.95 -1.48 11.78
N GLU A 129 21.25 -1.71 12.88
CA GLU A 129 20.65 -0.70 13.73
C GLU A 129 21.17 -0.86 15.19
N GLY A 130 22.11 -0.02 15.59
CA GLY A 130 22.83 -0.18 16.86
C GLY A 130 23.61 -1.51 16.87
N ASP A 131 23.29 -2.36 17.84
CA ASP A 131 23.89 -3.72 17.97
C ASP A 131 23.06 -4.80 17.27
N ARG A 132 22.04 -4.43 16.51
CA ARG A 132 21.16 -5.37 15.82
C ARG A 132 21.52 -5.46 14.36
N GLU A 133 21.60 -6.70 13.87
CA GLU A 133 21.74 -6.98 12.45
C GLU A 133 20.66 -7.98 12.02
N THR A 134 19.78 -7.54 11.12
CA THR A 134 18.63 -8.35 10.66
C THR A 134 18.47 -8.26 9.15
N VAL A 135 17.91 -9.35 8.58
CA VAL A 135 17.42 -9.36 7.21
C VAL A 135 15.96 -9.76 7.23
N ASP A 136 15.12 -8.90 6.67
CA ASP A 136 13.70 -9.15 6.43
C ASP A 136 13.47 -9.34 4.94
N GLU A 137 12.72 -10.38 4.56
CA GLU A 137 12.34 -10.65 3.19
C GLU A 137 10.83 -10.89 3.10
N ALA A 138 10.23 -10.48 1.99
CA ALA A 138 8.83 -10.75 1.67
C ALA A 138 8.68 -11.08 0.19
N TRP A 139 7.99 -12.18 -0.12
CA TRP A 139 7.64 -12.62 -1.47
C TRP A 139 6.15 -12.52 -1.65
N PHE A 140 5.72 -11.82 -2.68
CA PHE A 140 4.31 -11.58 -2.98
C PHE A 140 3.84 -12.45 -4.14
N SER A 141 2.62 -12.93 -4.05
CA SER A 141 1.95 -13.67 -5.12
C SER A 141 0.45 -13.38 -5.13
N TYR A 142 -0.16 -13.54 -6.29
CA TYR A 142 -1.56 -13.19 -6.53
C TYR A 142 -2.26 -14.39 -7.13
N LYS A 143 -3.32 -14.85 -6.48
CA LYS A 143 -4.11 -15.98 -6.95
C LYS A 143 -5.59 -15.76 -6.65
N ASP A 144 -6.44 -15.95 -7.65
CA ASP A 144 -7.90 -15.88 -7.53
C ASP A 144 -8.40 -14.56 -6.91
N GLY A 145 -7.70 -13.45 -7.15
CA GLY A 145 -8.03 -12.13 -6.59
C GLY A 145 -7.60 -11.93 -5.15
N VAL A 146 -6.79 -12.83 -4.60
CA VAL A 146 -6.22 -12.75 -3.26
C VAL A 146 -4.72 -12.43 -3.37
N SER A 147 -4.28 -11.45 -2.58
CA SER A 147 -2.88 -11.12 -2.39
C SER A 147 -2.31 -12.00 -1.27
N ASN A 148 -1.19 -12.67 -1.54
CA ASN A 148 -0.52 -13.54 -0.58
C ASN A 148 0.90 -13.05 -0.38
N VAL A 149 1.40 -13.09 0.85
CA VAL A 149 2.78 -12.79 1.18
C VAL A 149 3.38 -13.86 2.08
N LYS A 150 4.54 -14.37 1.67
CA LYS A 150 5.43 -15.16 2.53
C LYS A 150 6.53 -14.24 3.03
N GLN A 151 6.80 -14.25 4.32
CA GLN A 151 7.81 -13.42 4.95
C GLN A 151 8.80 -14.26 5.73
N ARG A 152 10.06 -13.79 5.79
CA ARG A 152 11.12 -14.39 6.59
C ARG A 152 11.95 -13.29 7.23
N ARG A 153 12.22 -13.43 8.55
CA ARG A 153 13.22 -12.64 9.27
C ARG A 153 14.38 -13.51 9.71
N ILE A 154 15.60 -13.06 9.44
CA ILE A 154 16.85 -13.65 9.87
C ILE A 154 17.55 -12.66 10.80
N TRP A 155 18.06 -13.14 11.94
CA TRP A 155 18.89 -12.36 12.86
C TRP A 155 20.34 -12.81 12.73
N HIS A 156 21.21 -11.87 12.40
CA HIS A 156 22.65 -12.08 12.39
C HIS A 156 23.30 -11.64 13.70
N ASN A 157 22.75 -10.60 14.34
CA ASN A 157 23.15 -10.15 15.66
C ASN A 157 21.96 -9.61 16.47
N PRO A 158 21.63 -10.16 17.65
CA PRO A 158 22.09 -11.47 18.13
C PRO A 158 21.53 -12.61 17.26
N VAL A 159 22.31 -13.68 17.08
CA VAL A 159 21.85 -14.84 16.29
C VAL A 159 20.63 -15.47 16.95
N ARG A 160 19.59 -15.72 16.16
CA ARG A 160 18.33 -16.39 16.55
C ARG A 160 17.83 -17.25 15.39
N ASP A 161 16.96 -18.20 15.71
CA ASP A 161 16.28 -18.98 14.67
C ASP A 161 15.47 -18.06 13.75
N PRO A 162 15.49 -18.31 12.43
CA PRO A 162 14.68 -17.56 11.47
C PRO A 162 13.20 -17.68 11.82
N GLN A 163 12.46 -16.60 11.61
CA GLN A 163 11.00 -16.59 11.72
C GLN A 163 10.40 -16.49 10.33
N GLU A 164 9.45 -17.37 10.05
CA GLU A 164 8.65 -17.34 8.82
C GLU A 164 7.18 -17.13 9.15
N MET A 165 6.48 -16.44 8.26
CA MET A 165 5.03 -16.32 8.32
C MET A 165 4.44 -16.16 6.91
N GLU A 166 3.20 -16.56 6.76
CA GLU A 166 2.41 -16.36 5.59
C GLU A 166 1.12 -15.61 5.95
N TYR A 167 0.67 -14.76 5.04
CA TYR A 167 -0.55 -13.98 5.23
C TYR A 167 -1.23 -13.78 3.89
N SER A 168 -2.57 -13.72 3.89
CA SER A 168 -3.39 -13.50 2.71
C SER A 168 -4.46 -12.47 3.02
N ASP A 169 -4.77 -11.61 2.05
CA ASP A 169 -5.82 -10.61 2.13
C ASP A 169 -6.49 -10.43 0.75
N SER A 170 -7.76 -10.10 0.75
CA SER A 170 -8.48 -9.71 -0.47
C SER A 170 -8.07 -8.32 -0.99
N ARG A 171 -7.38 -7.53 -0.18
CA ARG A 171 -6.77 -6.25 -0.53
C ARG A 171 -5.31 -6.46 -0.92
N CYS A 172 -4.70 -5.43 -1.54
CA CYS A 172 -3.27 -5.43 -1.80
C CYS A 172 -2.45 -5.37 -0.53
N ILE A 173 -1.51 -6.30 -0.41
CA ILE A 173 -0.47 -6.26 0.62
C ILE A 173 0.74 -5.55 0.02
N PHE A 174 1.22 -4.51 0.69
CA PHE A 174 2.38 -3.73 0.26
C PHE A 174 3.58 -3.96 1.18
N ASP A 175 4.76 -3.62 0.69
CA ASP A 175 5.93 -3.30 1.49
C ASP A 175 6.17 -1.78 1.52
N MET A 176 7.19 -1.35 2.27
CA MET A 176 7.49 0.08 2.46
C MET A 176 7.83 0.82 1.16
N LEU A 177 8.49 0.16 0.20
CA LEU A 177 8.91 0.79 -1.05
C LEU A 177 7.87 0.64 -2.14
N SER A 178 7.12 -0.46 -2.19
CA SER A 178 6.07 -0.65 -3.19
C SER A 178 4.90 0.30 -2.97
N ILE A 179 4.48 0.56 -1.72
CA ILE A 179 3.48 1.59 -1.46
C ILE A 179 3.98 2.99 -1.80
N LEU A 180 5.26 3.29 -1.54
CA LEU A 180 5.87 4.56 -1.93
C LEU A 180 5.87 4.72 -3.46
N ALA A 181 6.23 3.68 -4.21
CA ALA A 181 6.21 3.69 -5.67
C ALA A 181 4.79 3.96 -6.21
N GLN A 182 3.80 3.30 -5.64
CA GLN A 182 2.41 3.46 -6.06
C GLN A 182 1.84 4.82 -5.66
N ALA A 183 2.08 5.29 -4.42
CA ALA A 183 1.59 6.58 -3.93
C ALA A 183 2.18 7.78 -4.69
N ARG A 184 3.39 7.65 -5.25
CA ARG A 184 3.99 8.67 -6.12
C ARG A 184 3.21 8.83 -7.43
N SER A 185 2.51 7.79 -7.87
CA SER A 185 1.72 7.77 -9.11
C SER A 185 0.22 8.01 -8.89
N TYR A 186 -0.21 8.34 -7.67
CA TYR A 186 -1.61 8.67 -7.41
C TYR A 186 -2.02 9.97 -8.10
N ASP A 187 -3.20 9.95 -8.76
CA ASP A 187 -3.78 11.17 -9.28
C ASP A 187 -4.43 11.96 -8.14
N PRO A 188 -3.95 13.18 -7.85
CA PRO A 188 -4.56 14.00 -6.80
C PRO A 188 -6.02 14.42 -7.10
N ALA A 189 -6.50 14.26 -8.32
CA ALA A 189 -7.91 14.52 -8.66
C ALA A 189 -8.85 13.48 -8.06
N ASP A 190 -8.34 12.27 -7.75
CA ASP A 190 -9.11 11.17 -7.16
C ASP A 190 -9.30 11.32 -5.64
N TYR A 191 -8.61 12.28 -5.00
CA TYR A 191 -8.56 12.39 -3.55
C TYR A 191 -9.01 13.77 -3.04
N LYS A 192 -9.71 13.77 -1.93
CA LYS A 192 -10.00 14.96 -1.11
C LYS A 192 -9.05 15.00 0.09
N ILE A 193 -8.70 16.20 0.53
CA ILE A 193 -7.90 16.38 1.76
C ILE A 193 -8.62 15.71 2.93
N GLY A 194 -7.90 14.81 3.61
CA GLY A 194 -8.43 13.99 4.71
C GLY A 194 -8.80 12.56 4.31
N ASP A 195 -8.85 12.23 3.01
CA ASP A 195 -9.11 10.87 2.57
C ASP A 195 -8.05 9.90 3.09
N ARG A 196 -8.51 8.72 3.49
CA ARG A 196 -7.71 7.68 4.14
C ARG A 196 -7.60 6.47 3.23
N ILE A 197 -6.37 6.09 2.91
CA ILE A 197 -6.05 4.88 2.15
C ILE A 197 -5.52 3.86 3.14
N LEU A 198 -6.31 2.82 3.42
CA LEU A 198 -5.96 1.75 4.34
C LEU A 198 -5.45 0.54 3.55
N PHE A 199 -4.35 -0.04 4.02
CA PHE A 199 -3.76 -1.22 3.39
C PHE A 199 -2.96 -2.06 4.38
N PRO A 200 -2.91 -3.40 4.21
CA PRO A 200 -2.00 -4.25 4.93
C PRO A 200 -0.56 -4.08 4.43
N MET A 201 0.38 -3.87 5.35
CA MET A 201 1.80 -3.74 5.04
C MET A 201 2.62 -4.88 5.64
N ALA A 202 3.36 -5.57 4.79
CA ALA A 202 4.32 -6.60 5.17
C ALA A 202 5.63 -5.94 5.62
N THR A 203 6.06 -6.24 6.84
CA THR A 203 7.27 -5.65 7.46
C THR A 203 8.44 -6.64 7.55
N GLY A 204 8.30 -7.84 6.94
CA GLY A 204 9.26 -8.95 7.00
C GLY A 204 9.03 -9.88 8.21
N ARG A 205 8.29 -9.44 9.24
CA ARG A 205 7.98 -10.23 10.44
C ARG A 205 6.48 -10.40 10.67
N LYS A 206 5.68 -9.43 10.25
CA LYS A 206 4.22 -9.37 10.45
C LYS A 206 3.59 -8.55 9.34
N VAL A 207 2.28 -8.65 9.24
CA VAL A 207 1.47 -7.74 8.43
C VAL A 207 0.68 -6.85 9.38
N GLU A 208 0.73 -5.54 9.14
CA GLU A 208 0.04 -4.53 9.94
C GLU A 208 -0.80 -3.65 9.05
N GLU A 209 -1.97 -3.25 9.56
CA GLU A 209 -2.80 -2.23 8.90
C GLU A 209 -2.08 -0.88 8.95
N GLN A 210 -1.92 -0.25 7.80
CA GLN A 210 -1.36 1.09 7.66
C GLN A 210 -2.37 2.03 7.00
N THR A 211 -2.16 3.32 7.22
CA THR A 211 -3.04 4.35 6.65
C THR A 211 -2.18 5.47 6.07
N LEU A 212 -2.41 5.80 4.80
CA LEU A 212 -1.99 7.07 4.23
C LEU A 212 -3.17 8.04 4.27
N ILE A 213 -2.95 9.25 4.78
CA ILE A 213 -3.97 10.30 4.79
C ILE A 213 -3.52 11.39 3.82
N TYR A 214 -4.30 11.65 2.77
CA TYR A 214 -3.99 12.71 1.82
C TYR A 214 -4.15 14.08 2.46
N ARG A 215 -3.10 14.90 2.40
CA ARG A 215 -3.04 16.25 2.98
C ARG A 215 -3.07 17.37 1.94
N GLY A 216 -3.14 17.01 0.67
CA GLY A 216 -3.11 17.97 -0.44
C GLY A 216 -1.74 18.06 -1.11
N LYS A 217 -1.43 19.23 -1.64
CA LYS A 217 -0.14 19.53 -2.30
C LYS A 217 0.57 20.64 -1.55
N ASP A 218 1.90 20.52 -1.44
CA ASP A 218 2.75 21.56 -0.87
C ASP A 218 4.03 21.73 -1.68
N ASP A 219 4.66 22.89 -1.56
CA ASP A 219 5.91 23.21 -2.23
C ASP A 219 7.08 22.82 -1.31
N VAL A 220 7.90 21.90 -1.79
CA VAL A 220 9.09 21.42 -1.07
C VAL A 220 10.33 21.96 -1.75
N LYS A 221 11.10 22.77 -1.01
CA LYS A 221 12.39 23.30 -1.46
C LYS A 221 13.48 22.28 -1.22
N ALA A 222 14.14 21.83 -2.29
CA ALA A 222 15.28 20.94 -2.21
C ALA A 222 16.60 21.71 -1.88
N ASN A 223 17.66 20.96 -1.53
CA ASN A 223 18.96 21.54 -1.16
C ASN A 223 19.65 22.32 -2.31
N ASN A 224 19.24 22.10 -3.55
CA ASN A 224 19.71 22.82 -4.73
C ASN A 224 18.86 24.05 -5.07
N ASP A 225 18.06 24.55 -4.13
CA ASP A 225 17.10 25.65 -4.26
C ASP A 225 15.93 25.41 -5.24
N THR A 226 15.85 24.25 -5.87
CA THR A 226 14.70 23.88 -6.70
C THR A 226 13.47 23.63 -5.84
N ILE A 227 12.31 24.18 -6.28
CA ILE A 227 11.03 23.97 -5.62
C ILE A 227 10.25 22.90 -6.39
N TYR A 228 9.80 21.88 -5.69
CA TYR A 228 8.95 20.80 -6.23
C TYR A 228 7.56 20.88 -5.63
N ARG A 229 6.53 20.84 -6.48
CA ARG A 229 5.14 20.71 -6.03
C ARG A 229 4.85 19.24 -5.72
N CYS A 230 4.79 18.90 -4.44
CA CYS A 230 4.67 17.53 -3.98
C CYS A 230 3.27 17.17 -3.49
N LEU A 231 2.87 15.90 -3.67
CA LEU A 231 1.74 15.33 -2.93
C LEU A 231 2.16 15.10 -1.48
N VAL A 232 1.30 15.45 -0.54
CA VAL A 232 1.57 15.30 0.90
C VAL A 232 0.65 14.24 1.48
N PHE A 233 1.25 13.23 2.11
CA PHE A 233 0.56 12.19 2.88
C PHE A 233 1.12 12.14 4.30
N SER A 234 0.31 11.70 5.26
CA SER A 234 0.71 11.49 6.65
C SER A 234 0.17 10.16 7.18
#